data_4e6c09085839fe2fbc7741af24486eb2
#
_entry.id   4e6c09085839fe2fbc7741af24486eb2
#
_cell.length_a   1.000
_cell.length_b   1.000
_cell.length_c   1.000
_cell.angle_alpha   90.00
_cell.angle_beta   90.00
_cell.angle_gamma   90.00
#
_symmetry.space_group_name_H-M   'P 1'
#
loop_
_entity.id
_entity.type
_entity.pdbx_description
1 polymer ?
#
loop_
_entity_poly.entity_id
_entity_poly.type
_entity_poly.pdbx_seq_one_letter_code
_entity_poly.pdbx_strand_id
1 'polypeptide(L)'
;IEKDSPGGVCLNWGCIPSKNLIHQAELFHSLREMQAVGVGIDRSTLDYGAVQRKSREVVKTLTNGVAGLLKRNKVEYLRGTAKITGKGQVSIDDKQTLTARNILVATGSRPK
;
A
#
# COMPACT_ATOMS: atom_id res chain seq x y z
N ILE A 1 14.00 -1.46 -8.04
CA ILE A 1 14.45 -0.44 -7.08
C ILE A 1 13.24 0.34 -6.61
N GLU A 2 13.09 0.54 -5.30
CA GLU A 2 11.97 1.28 -4.69
C GLU A 2 12.48 2.05 -3.47
N LYS A 3 12.15 3.33 -3.38
CA LYS A 3 12.62 4.19 -2.28
C LYS A 3 11.73 4.15 -1.03
N ASP A 4 10.47 3.74 -1.19
CA ASP A 4 9.47 3.76 -0.12
C ASP A 4 8.99 2.34 0.20
N SER A 5 7.89 1.90 -0.38
CA SER A 5 7.25 0.63 -0.08
C SER A 5 6.76 -0.07 -1.35
N PRO A 6 6.88 -1.42 -1.44
CA PRO A 6 6.36 -2.15 -2.58
C PRO A 6 4.84 -1.94 -2.73
N GLY A 7 4.36 -1.85 -3.98
CA GLY A 7 2.94 -1.73 -4.29
C GLY A 7 2.47 -0.33 -4.66
N GLY A 8 3.32 0.69 -4.57
CA GLY A 8 3.05 2.05 -5.02
C GLY A 8 1.94 2.76 -4.26
N VAL A 9 1.46 3.87 -4.81
CA VAL A 9 0.46 4.76 -4.17
C VAL A 9 -0.86 4.05 -3.91
N CYS A 10 -1.38 3.31 -4.89
CA CYS A 10 -2.68 2.65 -4.77
C CYS A 10 -2.75 1.71 -3.56
N LEU A 11 -1.74 0.87 -3.37
CA LEU A 11 -1.70 -0.07 -2.28
C LEU A 11 -1.46 0.61 -0.93
N ASN A 12 -0.48 1.51 -0.88
CA ASN A 12 0.01 2.04 0.39
C ASN A 12 -0.78 3.26 0.90
N TRP A 13 -1.23 4.14 0.00
CA TRP A 13 -1.78 5.45 0.35
C TRP A 13 -3.10 5.79 -0.33
N GLY A 14 -3.53 5.00 -1.32
CA GLY A 14 -4.68 5.30 -2.17
C GLY A 14 -5.81 4.28 -2.07
N CYS A 15 -5.94 3.44 -3.09
CA CYS A 15 -7.11 2.57 -3.32
C CYS A 15 -7.40 1.62 -2.14
N ILE A 16 -6.38 0.96 -1.63
CA ILE A 16 -6.56 -0.08 -0.61
C ILE A 16 -6.99 0.52 0.73
N PRO A 17 -6.27 1.50 1.31
CA PRO A 17 -6.73 2.10 2.57
C PRO A 17 -8.09 2.77 2.42
N SER A 18 -8.36 3.47 1.31
CA SER A 18 -9.66 4.12 1.08
C SER A 18 -10.81 3.12 0.99
N LYS A 19 -10.65 2.03 0.22
CA LYS A 19 -11.66 0.96 0.14
C LYS A 19 -11.91 0.29 1.48
N ASN A 20 -10.87 0.09 2.30
CA ASN A 20 -11.05 -0.46 3.63
C ASN A 20 -11.86 0.50 4.53
N LEU A 21 -11.58 1.80 4.50
CA LEU A 21 -12.34 2.79 5.26
C LEU A 21 -13.81 2.85 4.82
N ILE A 22 -14.06 2.84 3.51
CA ILE A 22 -15.42 2.82 2.95
C ILE A 22 -16.15 1.56 3.42
N HIS A 23 -15.52 0.39 3.32
CA HIS A 23 -16.13 -0.87 3.78
C HIS A 23 -16.47 -0.84 5.28
N GLN A 24 -15.60 -0.28 6.15
CA GLN A 24 -15.92 -0.12 7.56
C GLN A 24 -17.10 0.85 7.77
N ALA A 25 -17.20 1.90 6.97
CA ALA A 25 -18.32 2.84 7.02
C ALA A 25 -19.64 2.16 6.58
N GLU A 26 -19.61 1.33 5.54
CA GLU A 26 -20.76 0.55 5.09
C GLU A 26 -21.23 -0.44 6.17
N LEU A 27 -20.31 -1.17 6.80
CA LEU A 27 -20.62 -2.05 7.93
C LEU A 27 -21.24 -1.28 9.10
N PHE A 28 -20.69 -0.12 9.43
CA PHE A 28 -21.25 0.73 10.48
C PHE A 28 -22.65 1.26 10.12
N HIS A 29 -22.86 1.59 8.84
CA HIS A 29 -24.17 2.01 8.36
C HIS A 29 -25.22 0.91 8.48
N SER A 30 -24.88 -0.33 8.12
CA SER A 30 -25.77 -1.49 8.18
C SER A 30 -26.20 -1.86 9.62
N LEU A 31 -25.50 -1.38 10.65
CA LEU A 31 -25.94 -1.53 12.03
C LEU A 31 -27.31 -0.91 12.31
N ARG A 32 -27.72 0.10 11.52
CA ARG A 32 -29.07 0.69 11.62
C ARG A 32 -30.16 -0.30 11.23
N GLU A 33 -29.91 -1.08 10.19
CA GLU A 33 -30.85 -2.12 9.74
C GLU A 33 -30.99 -3.20 10.80
N MET A 34 -29.88 -3.59 11.43
CA MET A 34 -29.91 -4.56 12.54
C MET A 34 -30.66 -4.02 13.76
N GLN A 35 -30.54 -2.75 14.06
CA GLN A 35 -31.32 -2.10 15.13
C GLN A 35 -32.83 -2.10 14.81
N ALA A 36 -33.21 -1.88 13.55
CA ALA A 36 -34.60 -1.87 13.13
C ALA A 36 -35.30 -3.24 13.32
N VAL A 37 -34.55 -4.33 13.31
CA VAL A 37 -35.06 -5.71 13.59
C VAL A 37 -34.84 -6.15 15.05
N GLY A 38 -34.54 -5.22 15.95
CA GLY A 38 -34.51 -5.47 17.39
C GLY A 38 -33.14 -5.83 17.99
N VAL A 39 -32.06 -5.74 17.22
CA VAL A 39 -30.70 -5.97 17.75
C VAL A 39 -30.23 -4.74 18.54
N GLY A 40 -29.92 -4.91 19.83
CA GLY A 40 -29.37 -3.84 20.67
C GLY A 40 -27.92 -3.54 20.29
N ILE A 41 -27.66 -2.36 19.74
CA ILE A 41 -26.31 -1.93 19.31
C ILE A 41 -26.07 -0.51 19.83
N ASP A 42 -25.00 -0.33 20.60
CA ASP A 42 -24.51 0.99 20.98
C ASP A 42 -23.49 1.47 19.94
N ARG A 43 -23.88 2.48 19.16
CA ARG A 43 -23.03 3.08 18.11
C ARG A 43 -22.19 4.25 18.62
N SER A 44 -22.45 4.72 19.86
CA SER A 44 -21.69 5.84 20.44
C SER A 44 -20.24 5.48 20.77
N THR A 45 -19.93 4.18 20.86
CA THR A 45 -18.60 3.64 21.21
C THR A 45 -17.66 3.47 20.02
N LEU A 46 -18.00 3.97 18.82
CA LEU A 46 -17.13 3.88 17.65
C LEU A 46 -15.78 4.55 17.91
N ASP A 47 -14.70 3.77 17.86
CA ASP A 47 -13.32 4.27 17.84
C ASP A 47 -12.82 4.39 16.39
N TYR A 48 -12.82 5.60 15.85
CA TYR A 48 -12.27 5.85 14.51
C TYR A 48 -10.77 5.51 14.43
N GLY A 49 -10.02 5.65 15.52
CA GLY A 49 -8.62 5.23 15.59
C GLY A 49 -8.46 3.72 15.34
N ALA A 50 -9.37 2.89 15.85
CA ALA A 50 -9.40 1.46 15.57
C ALA A 50 -9.69 1.17 14.08
N VAL A 51 -10.61 1.90 13.47
CA VAL A 51 -10.90 1.80 12.03
C VAL A 51 -9.67 2.13 11.20
N GLN A 52 -8.97 3.20 11.54
CA GLN A 52 -7.74 3.61 10.87
C GLN A 52 -6.62 2.58 11.04
N ARG A 53 -6.41 2.06 12.24
CA ARG A 53 -5.42 0.98 12.49
C ARG A 53 -5.71 -0.26 11.64
N LYS A 54 -6.97 -0.70 11.58
CA LYS A 54 -7.40 -1.82 10.73
C LYS A 54 -7.10 -1.59 9.26
N SER A 55 -7.32 -0.39 8.75
CA SER A 55 -6.95 -0.03 7.38
C SER A 55 -5.43 -0.17 7.15
N ARG A 56 -4.61 0.26 8.10
CA ARG A 56 -3.14 0.14 7.98
C ARG A 56 -2.65 -1.30 8.08
N GLU A 57 -3.32 -2.15 8.85
CA GLU A 57 -3.02 -3.60 8.93
C GLU A 57 -3.27 -4.30 7.58
N VAL A 58 -4.38 -3.97 6.91
CA VAL A 58 -4.67 -4.49 5.56
C VAL A 58 -3.58 -4.08 4.59
N VAL A 59 -3.18 -2.80 4.59
CA VAL A 59 -2.09 -2.30 3.76
C VAL A 59 -0.80 -3.08 4.03
N LYS A 60 -0.42 -3.26 5.29
CA LYS A 60 0.78 -4.00 5.69
C LYS A 60 0.76 -5.45 5.18
N THR A 61 -0.37 -6.12 5.32
CA THR A 61 -0.55 -7.50 4.84
C THR A 61 -0.32 -7.60 3.34
N LEU A 62 -0.92 -6.70 2.56
CA LEU A 62 -0.79 -6.71 1.10
C LEU A 62 0.62 -6.29 0.64
N THR A 63 1.23 -5.32 1.30
CA THR A 63 2.62 -4.91 1.02
C THR A 63 3.60 -6.06 1.26
N ASN A 64 3.43 -6.79 2.36
CA ASN A 64 4.21 -8.01 2.65
C ASN A 64 3.95 -9.09 1.59
N GLY A 65 2.71 -9.21 1.10
CA GLY A 65 2.36 -10.11 0.01
C GLY A 65 3.13 -9.80 -1.28
N VAL A 66 3.21 -8.53 -1.66
CA VAL A 66 4.01 -8.09 -2.84
C VAL A 66 5.50 -8.41 -2.63
N ALA A 67 6.05 -8.10 -1.47
CA ALA A 67 7.45 -8.43 -1.15
C ALA A 67 7.69 -9.96 -1.23
N GLY A 68 6.76 -10.75 -0.72
CA GLY A 68 6.79 -12.22 -0.82
C GLY A 68 6.74 -12.73 -2.27
N LEU A 69 5.92 -12.09 -3.12
CA LEU A 69 5.85 -12.40 -4.55
C LEU A 69 7.18 -12.12 -5.25
N LEU A 70 7.79 -10.97 -5.00
CA LEU A 70 9.10 -10.63 -5.55
C LEU A 70 10.14 -11.68 -5.16
N LYS A 71 10.21 -12.04 -3.87
CA LYS A 71 11.13 -13.05 -3.36
C LYS A 71 10.91 -14.43 -4.00
N ARG A 72 9.67 -14.91 -4.12
CA ARG A 72 9.34 -16.19 -4.75
C ARG A 72 9.76 -16.25 -6.22
N ASN A 73 9.62 -15.12 -6.91
CA ASN A 73 10.02 -15.01 -8.32
C ASN A 73 11.50 -14.63 -8.49
N LYS A 74 12.30 -14.70 -7.42
CA LYS A 74 13.74 -14.39 -7.44
C LYS A 74 14.05 -12.99 -7.98
N VAL A 75 13.12 -12.05 -7.76
CA VAL A 75 13.34 -10.63 -8.09
C VAL A 75 14.09 -10.00 -6.93
N GLU A 76 15.26 -9.47 -7.20
CA GLU A 76 16.03 -8.71 -6.22
C GLU A 76 15.34 -7.36 -5.95
N TYR A 77 15.03 -7.10 -4.69
CA TYR A 77 14.43 -5.86 -4.25
C TYR A 77 15.48 -4.98 -3.59
N LEU A 78 15.79 -3.86 -4.24
CA LEU A 78 16.77 -2.90 -3.75
C LEU A 78 16.05 -1.65 -3.27
N ARG A 79 16.27 -1.28 -2.00
CA ARG A 79 15.70 -0.07 -1.44
C ARG A 79 16.63 1.12 -1.70
N GLY A 80 16.08 2.18 -2.26
CA GLY A 80 16.82 3.41 -2.53
C GLY A 80 16.23 4.23 -3.68
N THR A 81 16.79 5.39 -3.91
CA THR A 81 16.41 6.29 -4.99
C THR A 81 17.24 5.99 -6.23
N ALA A 82 16.55 5.62 -7.31
CA ALA A 82 17.20 5.31 -8.58
C ALA A 82 17.39 6.55 -9.43
N LYS A 83 18.55 6.63 -10.10
CA LYS A 83 18.88 7.66 -11.10
C LYS A 83 19.54 7.02 -12.31
N ILE A 84 19.00 7.23 -13.49
CA ILE A 84 19.63 6.80 -14.75
C ILE A 84 20.84 7.70 -14.99
N THR A 85 22.03 7.13 -15.05
CA THR A 85 23.30 7.86 -15.22
C THR A 85 23.90 7.72 -16.60
N GLY A 86 23.41 6.74 -17.38
CA GLY A 86 23.88 6.50 -18.75
C GLY A 86 23.11 5.37 -19.41
N LYS A 87 23.50 5.02 -20.62
CA LYS A 87 22.88 3.90 -21.35
C LYS A 87 23.06 2.58 -20.59
N GLY A 88 21.95 2.00 -20.13
CA GLY A 88 21.99 0.75 -19.38
C GLY A 88 22.56 0.87 -17.96
N GLN A 89 22.70 2.08 -17.41
CA GLN A 89 23.27 2.32 -16.08
C GLN A 89 22.29 3.03 -15.17
N VAL A 90 22.16 2.53 -13.94
CA VAL A 90 21.31 3.09 -12.89
C VAL A 90 22.13 3.20 -11.60
N SER A 91 22.22 4.39 -11.04
CA SER A 91 22.76 4.62 -9.70
C SER A 91 21.64 4.51 -8.65
N ILE A 92 21.97 3.97 -7.48
CA ILE A 92 21.11 3.91 -6.30
C ILE A 92 21.76 4.74 -5.20
N ASP A 93 21.08 5.79 -4.76
CA ASP A 93 21.52 6.72 -3.70
C ASP A 93 22.96 7.25 -3.91
N ASP A 94 23.38 7.38 -5.17
CA ASP A 94 24.75 7.75 -5.58
C ASP A 94 25.88 6.88 -4.96
N LYS A 95 25.54 5.68 -4.47
CA LYS A 95 26.47 4.77 -3.80
C LYS A 95 26.72 3.47 -4.57
N GLN A 96 25.73 2.97 -5.27
CA GLN A 96 25.80 1.73 -6.03
C GLN A 96 25.38 1.98 -7.47
N THR A 97 26.12 1.42 -8.42
CA THR A 97 25.76 1.45 -9.84
C THR A 97 25.40 0.05 -10.31
N LEU A 98 24.26 -0.08 -10.97
CA LEU A 98 23.81 -1.29 -11.62
C LEU A 98 23.87 -1.14 -13.14
N THR A 99 24.16 -2.24 -13.81
CA THR A 99 24.10 -2.33 -15.28
C THR A 99 22.96 -3.26 -15.68
N ALA A 100 22.14 -2.83 -16.63
CA ALA A 100 21.01 -3.60 -17.13
C ALA A 100 20.88 -3.50 -18.65
N ARG A 101 20.44 -4.57 -19.29
CA ARG A 101 20.11 -4.56 -20.73
C ARG A 101 18.88 -3.71 -21.03
N ASN A 102 17.88 -3.76 -20.12
CA ASN A 102 16.65 -3.02 -20.25
C ASN A 102 16.35 -2.33 -18.91
N ILE A 103 15.83 -1.12 -18.98
CA ILE A 103 15.39 -0.36 -17.81
C ILE A 103 13.91 -0.03 -18.01
N LEU A 104 13.07 -0.46 -17.06
CA LEU A 104 11.65 -0.10 -17.00
C LEU A 104 11.47 1.07 -16.03
N VAL A 105 10.96 2.19 -16.55
CA VAL A 105 10.65 3.38 -15.75
C VAL A 105 9.19 3.31 -15.31
N ALA A 106 8.97 3.08 -14.01
CA ALA A 106 7.64 2.96 -13.40
C ALA A 106 7.62 3.75 -12.08
N THR A 107 7.96 5.04 -12.15
CA THR A 107 8.23 5.91 -10.98
C THR A 107 6.98 6.32 -10.21
N GLY A 108 5.79 5.95 -10.72
CA GLY A 108 4.52 6.29 -10.10
C GLY A 108 4.15 7.77 -10.20
N SER A 109 3.24 8.21 -9.35
CA SER A 109 2.74 9.57 -9.30
C SER A 109 2.54 10.03 -7.85
N ARG A 110 2.37 11.33 -7.66
CA ARG A 110 1.99 11.93 -6.39
C ARG A 110 0.82 12.88 -6.60
N PRO A 111 -0.04 13.06 -5.60
CA PRO A 111 -1.00 14.16 -5.60
C PRO A 111 -0.25 15.49 -5.76
N LYS A 112 -0.87 16.39 -6.52
CA LYS A 112 -0.31 17.74 -6.74
C LYS A 112 -0.68 18.65 -5.58
#